data_27fd30e2fa9559e3bc2477c55737cde2
#
_entry.id   27fd30e2fa9559e3bc2477c55737cde2
#
_cell.length_a   1.000
_cell.length_b   1.000
_cell.length_c   1.000
_cell.angle_alpha   90.00
_cell.angle_beta   90.00
_cell.angle_gamma   90.00
#
_symmetry.space_group_name_H-M   'P 1'
#
loop_
_entity.id
_entity.type
_entity.pdbx_description
1 polymer ?
#
loop_
_entity_poly.entity_id
_entity_poly.type
_entity_poly.pdbx_seq_one_letter_code
_entity_poly.pdbx_strand_id
1 'polypeptide(L)'
;MELIVSHITKAYGEKTVLEDLSLTFESGGRYRICGPSGRGKTTLLRLILGLEKPQSGTITGVPDRKAAVFQEDRLCRNLTVTGNLRMVLGRKIPDRTILDTLAELGIQQAASLPAAQLSGGMARRAALARAILTDPELLVLDEPFTGLDEETADRCRRALLSHCPGATILLVTHHPEDGDKLGIREIINL
;
A
#
# COMPACT_ATOMS: atom_id res chain seq x y z
N MET A 1 1.85 -9.73 -16.54
CA MET A 1 3.35 -9.89 -16.41
C MET A 1 3.63 -10.27 -14.98
N GLU A 2 4.50 -11.25 -14.72
CA GLU A 2 4.85 -11.68 -13.36
C GLU A 2 5.89 -10.74 -12.75
N LEU A 3 5.72 -10.40 -11.48
CA LEU A 3 6.75 -9.70 -10.71
C LEU A 3 7.67 -10.74 -10.10
N ILE A 4 8.95 -10.70 -10.45
CA ILE A 4 9.97 -11.67 -10.05
C ILE A 4 11.02 -10.99 -9.20
N VAL A 5 11.22 -11.50 -7.99
CA VAL A 5 12.32 -11.20 -7.07
C VAL A 5 13.30 -12.36 -7.17
N SER A 6 14.54 -12.12 -7.57
CA SER A 6 15.53 -13.17 -7.84
C SER A 6 16.80 -12.94 -7.04
N HIS A 7 17.11 -13.86 -6.14
CA HIS A 7 18.34 -13.91 -5.35
C HIS A 7 18.68 -12.60 -4.60
N ILE A 8 17.65 -11.93 -4.06
CA ILE A 8 17.81 -10.65 -3.38
C ILE A 8 18.48 -10.80 -2.03
N THR A 9 19.59 -10.07 -1.86
CA THR A 9 20.20 -9.86 -0.54
C THR A 9 20.15 -8.38 -0.18
N LYS A 10 19.77 -8.08 1.07
CA LYS A 10 19.74 -6.72 1.63
C LYS A 10 20.24 -6.72 3.06
N ALA A 11 21.20 -5.84 3.33
CA ALA A 11 21.72 -5.59 4.68
C ALA A 11 21.71 -4.09 4.99
N TYR A 12 21.68 -3.76 6.28
CA TYR A 12 21.89 -2.42 6.83
C TYR A 12 23.05 -2.49 7.84
N GLY A 13 24.19 -1.91 7.47
CA GLY A 13 25.44 -2.11 8.19
C GLY A 13 25.82 -3.61 8.20
N GLU A 14 26.04 -4.15 9.38
CA GLU A 14 26.39 -5.58 9.57
C GLU A 14 25.17 -6.52 9.62
N LYS A 15 23.94 -5.96 9.68
CA LYS A 15 22.71 -6.75 9.82
C LYS A 15 22.14 -7.11 8.46
N THR A 16 22.25 -8.37 8.05
CA THR A 16 21.50 -8.91 6.90
C THR A 16 20.03 -9.05 7.28
N VAL A 17 19.16 -8.49 6.44
CA VAL A 17 17.69 -8.44 6.64
C VAL A 17 16.98 -9.36 5.67
N LEU A 18 17.48 -9.47 4.43
CA LEU A 18 17.03 -10.42 3.42
C LEU A 18 18.29 -11.11 2.88
N GLU A 19 18.24 -12.44 2.76
CA GLU A 19 19.35 -13.25 2.30
C GLU A 19 18.89 -14.23 1.23
N ASP A 20 19.44 -14.07 0.03
CA ASP A 20 19.19 -14.94 -1.15
C ASP A 20 17.70 -15.21 -1.43
N LEU A 21 16.85 -14.20 -1.26
CA LEU A 21 15.41 -14.33 -1.36
C LEU A 21 14.96 -14.35 -2.82
N SER A 22 14.19 -15.39 -3.18
CA SER A 22 13.56 -15.51 -4.49
C SER A 22 12.06 -15.73 -4.35
N LEU A 23 11.24 -14.92 -5.02
CA LEU A 23 9.78 -14.95 -4.98
C LEU A 23 9.22 -14.60 -6.35
N THR A 24 8.04 -15.13 -6.66
CA THR A 24 7.27 -14.77 -7.86
C THR A 24 5.86 -14.39 -7.44
N PHE A 25 5.35 -13.30 -8.02
CA PHE A 25 4.01 -12.82 -7.80
C PHE A 25 3.27 -12.74 -9.13
N GLU A 26 2.19 -13.48 -9.26
CA GLU A 26 1.36 -13.47 -10.47
C GLU A 26 0.60 -12.15 -10.61
N SER A 27 0.38 -11.72 -11.83
CA SER A 27 -0.43 -10.53 -12.11
C SER A 27 -1.87 -10.72 -11.60
N GLY A 28 -2.37 -9.76 -10.82
CA GLY A 28 -3.68 -9.85 -10.18
C GLY A 28 -3.73 -10.77 -8.97
N GLY A 29 -2.61 -11.41 -8.61
CA GLY A 29 -2.48 -12.24 -7.39
C GLY A 29 -2.55 -11.40 -6.11
N ARG A 30 -2.96 -12.04 -5.02
CA ARG A 30 -3.09 -11.40 -3.70
C ARG A 30 -2.31 -12.19 -2.67
N TYR A 31 -1.34 -11.53 -2.05
CA TYR A 31 -0.34 -12.16 -1.20
C TYR A 31 -0.27 -11.49 0.16
N ARG A 32 -0.19 -12.28 1.24
CA ARG A 32 0.13 -11.81 2.58
C ARG A 32 1.56 -12.18 2.92
N ILE A 33 2.38 -11.18 3.23
CA ILE A 33 3.77 -11.36 3.65
C ILE A 33 3.81 -11.38 5.16
N CYS A 34 4.17 -12.51 5.72
CA CYS A 34 4.24 -12.81 7.14
C CYS A 34 5.68 -12.96 7.62
N GLY A 35 5.88 -12.85 8.92
CA GLY A 35 7.17 -13.04 9.58
C GLY A 35 7.32 -12.16 10.81
N PRO A 36 8.27 -12.45 11.69
CA PRO A 36 8.55 -11.65 12.88
C PRO A 36 8.92 -10.19 12.54
N SER A 37 8.77 -9.27 13.50
CA SER A 37 9.24 -7.91 13.34
C SER A 37 10.75 -7.88 13.06
N GLY A 38 11.16 -7.00 12.13
CA GLY A 38 12.57 -6.86 11.74
C GLY A 38 13.09 -7.91 10.75
N ARG A 39 12.25 -8.82 10.25
CA ARG A 39 12.60 -9.85 9.23
C ARG A 39 12.60 -9.32 7.79
N GLY A 40 12.46 -8.01 7.59
CA GLY A 40 12.61 -7.43 6.25
C GLY A 40 11.32 -7.29 5.43
N LYS A 41 10.13 -7.49 6.00
CA LYS A 41 8.85 -7.33 5.28
C LYS A 41 8.74 -5.96 4.59
N THR A 42 8.85 -4.88 5.36
CA THR A 42 8.84 -3.51 4.82
C THR A 42 10.01 -3.24 3.87
N THR A 43 11.18 -3.85 4.13
CA THR A 43 12.34 -3.75 3.24
C THR A 43 12.06 -4.39 1.88
N LEU A 44 11.48 -5.60 1.86
CA LEU A 44 11.06 -6.25 0.62
C LEU A 44 10.09 -5.38 -0.17
N LEU A 45 9.08 -4.81 0.49
CA LEU A 45 8.12 -3.90 -0.15
C LEU A 45 8.81 -2.66 -0.75
N ARG A 46 9.77 -2.07 -0.04
CA ARG A 46 10.55 -0.91 -0.54
C ARG A 46 11.43 -1.26 -1.73
N LEU A 47 12.06 -2.44 -1.72
CA LEU A 47 12.84 -2.95 -2.85
C LEU A 47 11.96 -3.17 -4.08
N ILE A 48 10.80 -3.80 -3.94
CA ILE A 48 9.83 -4.03 -5.03
C ILE A 48 9.37 -2.68 -5.62
N LEU A 49 9.11 -1.69 -4.78
CA LEU A 49 8.70 -0.36 -5.24
C LEU A 49 9.84 0.46 -5.87
N GLY A 50 11.09 -0.02 -5.78
CA GLY A 50 12.27 0.71 -6.24
C GLY A 50 12.66 1.89 -5.36
N LEU A 51 12.16 1.95 -4.12
CA LEU A 51 12.51 2.97 -3.13
C LEU A 51 13.87 2.72 -2.49
N GLU A 52 14.34 1.47 -2.55
CA GLU A 52 15.66 1.04 -2.14
C GLU A 52 16.28 0.13 -3.20
N LYS A 53 17.59 -0.06 -3.13
CA LYS A 53 18.33 -0.99 -4.01
C LYS A 53 18.83 -2.17 -3.19
N PRO A 54 18.78 -3.40 -3.71
CA PRO A 54 19.41 -4.55 -3.09
C PRO A 54 20.94 -4.47 -3.22
N GLN A 55 21.69 -5.23 -2.42
CA GLN A 55 23.12 -5.42 -2.60
C GLN A 55 23.41 -6.45 -3.72
N SER A 56 22.58 -7.48 -3.83
CA SER A 56 22.65 -8.47 -4.92
C SER A 56 21.27 -8.91 -5.36
N GLY A 57 21.18 -9.55 -6.50
CA GLY A 57 19.95 -10.02 -7.10
C GLY A 57 19.24 -8.97 -7.94
N THR A 58 18.09 -9.31 -8.47
CA THR A 58 17.29 -8.44 -9.36
C THR A 58 15.81 -8.52 -9.06
N ILE A 59 15.08 -7.44 -9.36
CA ILE A 59 13.62 -7.41 -9.33
C ILE A 59 13.14 -6.98 -10.73
N THR A 60 12.27 -7.78 -11.33
CA THR A 60 11.76 -7.55 -12.68
C THR A 60 10.24 -7.66 -12.71
N GLY A 61 9.61 -7.18 -13.78
CA GLY A 61 8.15 -7.28 -13.94
C GLY A 61 7.34 -6.34 -13.03
N VAL A 62 7.99 -5.37 -12.40
CA VAL A 62 7.26 -4.36 -11.59
C VAL A 62 6.50 -3.44 -12.54
N PRO A 63 5.17 -3.31 -12.40
CA PRO A 63 4.40 -2.43 -13.29
C PRO A 63 4.70 -0.94 -13.01
N ASP A 64 4.43 -0.11 -14.03
CA ASP A 64 4.60 1.34 -13.88
C ASP A 64 3.55 1.93 -12.93
N ARG A 65 2.29 1.49 -13.07
CA ARG A 65 1.18 1.92 -12.19
C ARG A 65 1.23 1.15 -10.88
N LYS A 66 1.91 1.70 -9.92
CA LYS A 66 2.04 1.13 -8.57
C LYS A 66 1.71 2.15 -7.50
N ALA A 67 1.08 1.69 -6.44
CA ALA A 67 0.76 2.50 -5.28
C ALA A 67 1.16 1.79 -3.99
N ALA A 68 1.38 2.59 -2.94
CA ALA A 68 1.71 2.06 -1.63
C ALA A 68 1.01 2.84 -0.52
N VAL A 69 0.57 2.10 0.49
CA VAL A 69 0.19 2.62 1.82
C VAL A 69 1.15 1.99 2.82
N PHE A 70 1.99 2.81 3.42
CA PHE A 70 2.93 2.40 4.46
C PHE A 70 2.35 2.63 5.85
N GLN A 71 2.97 2.09 6.87
CA GLN A 71 2.62 2.32 8.26
C GLN A 71 2.57 3.83 8.60
N GLU A 72 3.44 4.63 7.99
CA GLU A 72 3.36 6.09 7.98
C GLU A 72 2.53 6.55 6.79
N ASP A 73 1.54 7.45 6.99
CA ASP A 73 0.62 7.89 5.93
C ASP A 73 1.29 8.74 4.83
N ARG A 74 2.46 9.32 5.14
CA ARG A 74 3.29 10.11 4.22
C ARG A 74 2.49 11.17 3.46
N LEU A 75 1.67 11.92 4.18
CA LEU A 75 0.95 13.08 3.67
C LEU A 75 1.78 14.36 3.86
N CYS A 76 1.73 15.25 2.88
CA CYS A 76 2.28 16.60 3.00
C CYS A 76 1.40 17.40 3.97
N ARG A 77 1.91 17.65 5.17
CA ARG A 77 1.16 18.21 6.31
C ARG A 77 0.50 19.57 6.01
N ASN A 78 1.16 20.39 5.19
CA ASN A 78 0.69 21.74 4.84
C ASN A 78 -0.30 21.77 3.68
N LEU A 79 -0.51 20.63 2.98
CA LEU A 79 -1.50 20.52 1.93
C LEU A 79 -2.82 19.98 2.48
N THR A 80 -3.93 20.40 1.86
CA THR A 80 -5.24 19.80 2.13
C THR A 80 -5.26 18.33 1.73
N VAL A 81 -6.27 17.58 2.18
CA VAL A 81 -6.48 16.20 1.71
C VAL A 81 -6.54 16.18 0.18
N THR A 82 -7.41 16.99 -0.43
CA THR A 82 -7.50 17.10 -1.90
C THR A 82 -6.15 17.50 -2.51
N GLY A 83 -5.41 18.42 -1.90
CA GLY A 83 -4.07 18.81 -2.34
C GLY A 83 -3.07 17.65 -2.35
N ASN A 84 -3.09 16.80 -1.33
CA ASN A 84 -2.28 15.58 -1.27
C ASN A 84 -2.62 14.57 -2.37
N LEU A 85 -3.90 14.42 -2.68
CA LEU A 85 -4.33 13.56 -3.78
C LEU A 85 -3.91 14.16 -5.13
N ARG A 86 -4.15 15.45 -5.33
CA ARG A 86 -3.79 16.16 -6.57
C ARG A 86 -2.30 16.15 -6.88
N MET A 87 -1.44 16.14 -5.86
CA MET A 87 0.01 16.07 -6.04
C MET A 87 0.43 14.80 -6.81
N VAL A 88 -0.29 13.69 -6.62
CA VAL A 88 -0.01 12.40 -7.30
C VAL A 88 -0.85 12.25 -8.57
N LEU A 89 -2.12 12.62 -8.53
CA LEU A 89 -3.08 12.40 -9.61
C LEU A 89 -3.02 13.47 -10.71
N GLY A 90 -2.44 14.62 -10.41
CA GLY A 90 -2.51 15.78 -11.30
C GLY A 90 -3.95 16.23 -11.53
N ARG A 91 -4.25 16.72 -12.75
CA ARG A 91 -5.61 17.18 -13.15
C ARG A 91 -6.40 16.14 -13.95
N LYS A 92 -5.89 14.94 -14.13
CA LYS A 92 -6.52 13.90 -14.96
C LYS A 92 -7.83 13.37 -14.40
N ILE A 93 -7.96 13.36 -13.05
CA ILE A 93 -9.14 12.84 -12.35
C ILE A 93 -10.06 14.02 -11.98
N PRO A 94 -11.37 13.96 -12.27
CA PRO A 94 -12.33 14.98 -11.87
C PRO A 94 -12.38 15.17 -10.35
N ASP A 95 -12.63 16.41 -9.89
CA ASP A 95 -12.80 16.70 -8.44
C ASP A 95 -13.93 15.88 -7.83
N ARG A 96 -15.00 15.67 -8.59
CA ARG A 96 -16.13 14.84 -8.15
C ARG A 96 -15.68 13.43 -7.79
N THR A 97 -14.88 12.77 -8.63
CA THR A 97 -14.36 11.43 -8.37
C THR A 97 -13.53 11.38 -7.07
N ILE A 98 -12.72 12.43 -6.84
CA ILE A 98 -11.97 12.55 -5.58
C ILE A 98 -12.92 12.64 -4.38
N LEU A 99 -13.93 13.51 -4.46
CA LEU A 99 -14.89 13.71 -3.38
C LEU A 99 -15.76 12.48 -3.14
N ASP A 100 -16.16 11.77 -4.20
CA ASP A 100 -16.94 10.53 -4.09
C ASP A 100 -16.10 9.42 -3.41
N THR A 101 -14.82 9.28 -3.78
CA THR A 101 -13.91 8.33 -3.09
C THR A 101 -13.69 8.70 -1.62
N LEU A 102 -13.54 10.00 -1.31
CA LEU A 102 -13.42 10.45 0.08
C LEU A 102 -14.72 10.21 0.86
N ALA A 103 -15.89 10.32 0.23
CA ALA A 103 -17.20 10.00 0.83
C ALA A 103 -17.32 8.51 1.10
N GLU A 104 -16.92 7.67 0.15
CA GLU A 104 -16.89 6.20 0.30
C GLU A 104 -16.01 5.80 1.49
N LEU A 105 -14.88 6.46 1.68
CA LEU A 105 -13.98 6.25 2.82
C LEU A 105 -14.41 7.01 4.10
N GLY A 106 -15.53 7.73 4.07
CA GLY A 106 -16.11 8.44 5.24
C GLY A 106 -15.27 9.64 5.72
N ILE A 107 -14.57 10.33 4.81
CA ILE A 107 -13.76 11.52 5.13
C ILE A 107 -13.98 12.68 4.16
N GLN A 108 -15.10 12.72 3.44
CA GLN A 108 -15.39 13.81 2.50
C GLN A 108 -15.33 15.20 3.15
N GLN A 109 -15.81 15.31 4.39
CA GLN A 109 -15.80 16.56 5.17
C GLN A 109 -14.39 17.09 5.44
N ALA A 110 -13.37 16.22 5.32
CA ALA A 110 -11.97 16.59 5.51
C ALA A 110 -11.27 17.03 4.20
N ALA A 111 -11.95 17.01 3.07
CA ALA A 111 -11.35 17.26 1.75
C ALA A 111 -10.52 18.57 1.69
N SER A 112 -11.01 19.63 2.33
CA SER A 112 -10.36 20.95 2.39
C SER A 112 -9.48 21.16 3.63
N LEU A 113 -9.43 20.20 4.57
CA LEU A 113 -8.60 20.31 5.77
C LEU A 113 -7.13 20.04 5.44
N PRO A 114 -6.19 20.82 5.97
CA PRO A 114 -4.77 20.48 5.94
C PRO A 114 -4.51 19.13 6.61
N ALA A 115 -3.60 18.33 6.03
CA ALA A 115 -3.28 17.02 6.59
C ALA A 115 -2.75 17.07 8.03
N ALA A 116 -2.19 18.19 8.45
CA ALA A 116 -1.76 18.42 9.84
C ALA A 116 -2.91 18.43 10.86
N GLN A 117 -4.16 18.64 10.41
CA GLN A 117 -5.35 18.70 11.26
C GLN A 117 -6.14 17.38 11.30
N LEU A 118 -5.70 16.37 10.56
CA LEU A 118 -6.36 15.08 10.50
C LEU A 118 -6.08 14.25 11.77
N SER A 119 -7.09 13.50 12.22
CA SER A 119 -6.83 12.39 13.13
C SER A 119 -6.03 11.28 12.41
N GLY A 120 -5.37 10.38 13.17
CA GLY A 120 -4.63 9.26 12.57
C GLY A 120 -5.48 8.42 11.62
N GLY A 121 -6.72 8.09 12.02
CA GLY A 121 -7.64 7.34 11.16
C GLY A 121 -8.08 8.12 9.91
N MET A 122 -8.21 9.45 9.99
CA MET A 122 -8.49 10.27 8.81
C MET A 122 -7.29 10.33 7.86
N ALA A 123 -6.08 10.48 8.40
CA ALA A 123 -4.85 10.48 7.62
C ALA A 123 -4.64 9.14 6.92
N ARG A 124 -4.89 8.02 7.62
CA ARG A 124 -4.86 6.67 7.06
C ARG A 124 -5.81 6.51 5.87
N ARG A 125 -7.07 6.94 6.04
CA ARG A 125 -8.07 6.89 4.96
C ARG A 125 -7.73 7.81 3.78
N ALA A 126 -7.12 8.96 4.02
CA ALA A 126 -6.63 9.84 2.95
C ALA A 126 -5.46 9.19 2.18
N ALA A 127 -4.55 8.47 2.85
CA ALA A 127 -3.49 7.70 2.20
C ALA A 127 -4.06 6.56 1.35
N LEU A 128 -5.09 5.86 1.84
CA LEU A 128 -5.83 4.84 1.09
C LEU A 128 -6.51 5.44 -0.15
N ALA A 129 -7.23 6.58 0.00
CA ALA A 129 -7.83 7.29 -1.13
C ALA A 129 -6.80 7.62 -2.22
N ARG A 130 -5.62 8.11 -1.81
CA ARG A 130 -4.52 8.41 -2.72
C ARG A 130 -4.08 7.17 -3.50
N ALA A 131 -3.94 6.03 -2.84
CA ALA A 131 -3.55 4.78 -3.49
C ALA A 131 -4.62 4.27 -4.45
N ILE A 132 -5.89 4.23 -4.04
CA ILE A 132 -7.03 3.79 -4.85
C ILE A 132 -7.13 4.60 -6.15
N LEU A 133 -7.08 5.93 -6.04
CA LEU A 133 -7.30 6.83 -7.17
C LEU A 133 -6.19 6.80 -8.23
N THR A 134 -5.06 6.15 -7.97
CA THR A 134 -4.01 5.96 -8.98
C THR A 134 -4.31 4.81 -9.93
N ASP A 135 -5.38 4.04 -9.72
CA ASP A 135 -5.72 2.84 -10.50
C ASP A 135 -4.50 1.91 -10.65
N PRO A 136 -3.94 1.39 -9.54
CA PRO A 136 -2.68 0.69 -9.58
C PRO A 136 -2.82 -0.74 -10.11
N GLU A 137 -1.81 -1.21 -10.86
CA GLU A 137 -1.62 -2.61 -11.20
C GLU A 137 -0.91 -3.40 -10.08
N LEU A 138 -0.14 -2.68 -9.24
CA LEU A 138 0.48 -3.22 -8.03
C LEU A 138 0.12 -2.33 -6.84
N LEU A 139 -0.52 -2.90 -5.84
CA LEU A 139 -0.88 -2.23 -4.60
C LEU A 139 -0.12 -2.87 -3.42
N VAL A 140 0.72 -2.07 -2.81
CA VAL A 140 1.52 -2.47 -1.64
C VAL A 140 0.89 -1.87 -0.39
N LEU A 141 0.58 -2.72 0.59
CA LEU A 141 -0.13 -2.37 1.81
C LEU A 141 0.70 -2.85 3.03
N ASP A 142 1.26 -1.90 3.77
CA ASP A 142 2.02 -2.17 5.01
C ASP A 142 1.23 -1.66 6.21
N GLU A 143 0.56 -2.55 6.93
CA GLU A 143 -0.35 -2.26 8.06
C GLU A 143 -1.43 -1.22 7.71
N PRO A 144 -2.20 -1.41 6.62
CA PRO A 144 -3.05 -0.35 6.06
C PRO A 144 -4.25 0.02 6.92
N PHE A 145 -4.68 -0.84 7.83
CA PHE A 145 -5.89 -0.64 8.64
C PHE A 145 -5.60 -0.41 10.13
N THR A 146 -4.32 -0.37 10.51
CA THR A 146 -3.92 -0.11 11.90
C THR A 146 -4.46 1.24 12.39
N GLY A 147 -5.08 1.24 13.57
CA GLY A 147 -5.68 2.43 14.19
C GLY A 147 -7.07 2.80 13.67
N LEU A 148 -7.68 1.96 12.82
CA LEU A 148 -9.08 2.07 12.43
C LEU A 148 -9.94 1.13 13.27
N ASP A 149 -11.16 1.55 13.58
CA ASP A 149 -12.19 0.64 14.07
C ASP A 149 -12.63 -0.33 12.97
N GLU A 150 -13.24 -1.45 13.35
CA GLU A 150 -13.54 -2.54 12.41
C GLU A 150 -14.54 -2.12 11.32
N GLU A 151 -15.53 -1.30 11.63
CA GLU A 151 -16.49 -0.81 10.64
C GLU A 151 -15.80 0.06 9.58
N THR A 152 -14.91 0.95 10.03
CA THR A 152 -14.11 1.81 9.16
C THR A 152 -13.11 0.98 8.33
N ALA A 153 -12.46 -0.01 8.93
CA ALA A 153 -11.55 -0.91 8.23
C ALA A 153 -12.28 -1.71 7.14
N ASP A 154 -13.48 -2.24 7.43
CA ASP A 154 -14.30 -2.96 6.45
C ASP A 154 -14.75 -2.05 5.29
N ARG A 155 -15.07 -0.81 5.57
CA ARG A 155 -15.35 0.20 4.54
C ARG A 155 -14.15 0.40 3.61
N CYS A 156 -12.96 0.53 4.18
CA CYS A 156 -11.73 0.69 3.42
C CYS A 156 -11.38 -0.55 2.59
N ARG A 157 -11.57 -1.76 3.13
CA ARG A 157 -11.35 -3.02 2.39
C ARG A 157 -12.29 -3.14 1.19
N ARG A 158 -13.59 -2.82 1.38
CA ARG A 158 -14.55 -2.82 0.26
C ARG A 158 -14.17 -1.82 -0.82
N ALA A 159 -13.79 -0.61 -0.45
CA ALA A 159 -13.33 0.40 -1.40
C ALA A 159 -12.09 -0.07 -2.18
N LEU A 160 -11.09 -0.67 -1.51
CA LEU A 160 -9.92 -1.25 -2.19
C LEU A 160 -10.31 -2.32 -3.20
N LEU A 161 -11.19 -3.25 -2.82
CA LEU A 161 -11.63 -4.33 -3.71
C LEU A 161 -12.44 -3.83 -4.89
N SER A 162 -13.27 -2.82 -4.69
CA SER A 162 -14.12 -2.21 -5.73
C SER A 162 -13.29 -1.43 -6.75
N HIS A 163 -12.32 -0.65 -6.29
CA HIS A 163 -11.53 0.24 -7.16
C HIS A 163 -10.29 -0.42 -7.77
N CYS A 164 -9.78 -1.50 -7.15
CA CYS A 164 -8.56 -2.16 -7.58
C CYS A 164 -8.78 -3.68 -7.85
N PRO A 165 -9.81 -4.08 -8.63
CA PRO A 165 -10.22 -5.50 -8.73
C PRO A 165 -9.15 -6.38 -9.39
N GLY A 166 -8.33 -5.83 -10.28
CA GLY A 166 -7.28 -6.54 -11.02
C GLY A 166 -5.86 -6.28 -10.51
N ALA A 167 -5.69 -5.52 -9.43
CA ALA A 167 -4.38 -5.21 -8.92
C ALA A 167 -3.72 -6.43 -8.24
N THR A 168 -2.43 -6.60 -8.45
CA THR A 168 -1.61 -7.44 -7.58
C THR A 168 -1.51 -6.79 -6.22
N ILE A 169 -1.89 -7.49 -5.14
CA ILE A 169 -1.88 -6.96 -3.78
C ILE A 169 -0.80 -7.64 -2.95
N LEU A 170 0.10 -6.86 -2.39
CA LEU A 170 1.08 -7.31 -1.41
C LEU A 170 0.72 -6.69 -0.05
N LEU A 171 0.24 -7.52 0.88
CA LEU A 171 -0.21 -7.09 2.20
C LEU A 171 0.76 -7.56 3.28
N VAL A 172 1.22 -6.63 4.10
CA VAL A 172 1.82 -6.91 5.41
C VAL A 172 0.83 -6.50 6.47
N THR A 173 0.45 -7.43 7.34
CA THR A 173 -0.43 -7.15 8.49
C THR A 173 -0.19 -8.14 9.61
N HIS A 174 -0.40 -7.69 10.84
CA HIS A 174 -0.45 -8.53 12.04
C HIS A 174 -1.85 -9.11 12.31
N HIS A 175 -2.85 -8.68 11.54
CA HIS A 175 -4.25 -9.10 11.62
C HIS A 175 -4.59 -10.07 10.48
N PRO A 176 -4.61 -11.41 10.71
CA PRO A 176 -4.91 -12.39 9.67
C PRO A 176 -6.22 -12.14 8.92
N GLU A 177 -7.24 -11.67 9.64
CA GLU A 177 -8.55 -11.33 9.12
C GLU A 177 -8.54 -10.27 8.01
N ASP A 178 -7.55 -9.38 7.99
CA ASP A 178 -7.39 -8.42 6.88
C ASP A 178 -7.11 -9.13 5.57
N GLY A 179 -6.26 -10.17 5.61
CA GLY A 179 -5.96 -10.99 4.45
C GLY A 179 -7.20 -11.72 3.94
N ASP A 180 -7.94 -12.37 4.85
CA ASP A 180 -9.14 -13.13 4.51
C ASP A 180 -10.20 -12.23 3.87
N LYS A 181 -10.44 -11.03 4.44
CA LYS A 181 -11.40 -10.04 3.94
C LYS A 181 -10.98 -9.39 2.62
N LEU A 182 -9.68 -9.34 2.33
CA LEU A 182 -9.17 -8.93 1.02
C LEU A 182 -9.10 -10.09 0.01
N GLY A 183 -9.54 -11.30 0.39
CA GLY A 183 -9.53 -12.47 -0.48
C GLY A 183 -8.14 -13.00 -0.78
N ILE A 184 -7.19 -12.79 0.14
CA ILE A 184 -5.82 -13.28 0.03
C ILE A 184 -5.79 -14.76 0.45
N ARG A 185 -5.25 -15.62 -0.41
CA ARG A 185 -5.10 -17.05 -0.13
C ARG A 185 -3.65 -17.49 -0.03
N GLU A 186 -2.73 -16.71 -0.58
CA GLU A 186 -1.31 -17.04 -0.62
C GLU A 186 -0.55 -16.31 0.47
N ILE A 187 0.21 -17.09 1.26
CA ILE A 187 1.00 -16.59 2.38
C ILE A 187 2.48 -16.82 2.10
N ILE A 188 3.26 -15.76 2.18
CA ILE A 188 4.71 -15.77 2.05
C ILE A 188 5.30 -15.55 3.44
N ASN A 189 6.14 -16.46 3.88
CA ASN A 189 6.84 -16.37 5.17
C ASN A 189 8.29 -15.94 4.95
N LEU A 190 8.71 -14.86 5.64
CA LEU A 190 10.08 -14.35 5.66
C LEU A 190 10.82 -14.73 6.95
#